data_9973225224bb21b200da25bed9601074
#
_entry.id   9973225224bb21b200da25bed9601074
#
_cell.length_a   1.000
_cell.length_b   1.000
_cell.length_c   1.000
_cell.angle_alpha   90.00
_cell.angle_beta   90.00
_cell.angle_gamma   90.00
#
_symmetry.space_group_name_H-M   'P 1'
#
loop_
_entity.id
_entity.type
_entity.pdbx_description
1 polymer ?
#
loop_
_entity_poly.entity_id
_entity_poly.type
_entity_poly.pdbx_seq_one_letter_code
_entity_poly.pdbx_strand_id
1 'polypeptide(L)'
;MQTSEQVPVTVLTGFLGAGKTTLLNRILTEHHGRKYAVIVNEFGEQGIDNDLVVDADEEVFEMNNGCICCTVRGDLIRILGGLMKRADQLDAIIVETTGLADPAPVAQTFFVDQDVADRTKLDAIVTVADAVHLNSQLGEHHEAEEQIAFADVVLLNKVDLVDEKGLENVKARIKKINPYAKIIKTTRCAAPLDEILGLNAFSLKRVLEVEPDFLESDHDHDHDDDVTSISFVSETPLNKDKFQTWFGNLLQTHGQDILRSKGILNFAEKDERYVFQGVHMLMDASPMGPWPVSYTHLRAHETRGNL
;
A
#
# COMPACT_ATOMS: atom_id res chain seq x y z
N MET A 1 -29.99 1.58 8.09
CA MET A 1 -29.25 1.51 6.85
C MET A 1 -28.09 0.57 7.12
N GLN A 2 -28.05 -0.60 6.49
CA GLN A 2 -26.87 -1.45 6.53
C GLN A 2 -25.78 -0.69 5.79
N THR A 3 -24.70 -0.35 6.47
CA THR A 3 -23.48 0.11 5.83
C THR A 3 -22.98 -1.07 5.00
N SER A 4 -23.09 -1.02 3.68
CA SER A 4 -22.45 -2.00 2.81
C SER A 4 -20.96 -1.94 3.11
N GLU A 5 -20.38 -3.06 3.44
CA GLU A 5 -18.94 -3.16 3.70
C GLU A 5 -18.21 -2.77 2.41
N GLN A 6 -17.24 -1.85 2.50
CA GLN A 6 -16.46 -1.42 1.34
C GLN A 6 -15.63 -2.59 0.82
N VAL A 7 -15.59 -2.77 -0.50
CA VAL A 7 -14.78 -3.80 -1.15
C VAL A 7 -13.29 -3.45 -1.02
N PRO A 8 -12.46 -4.30 -0.42
CA PRO A 8 -11.04 -4.04 -0.31
C PRO A 8 -10.34 -4.11 -1.68
N VAL A 9 -9.39 -3.19 -1.91
CA VAL A 9 -8.62 -3.12 -3.15
C VAL A 9 -7.14 -3.25 -2.84
N THR A 10 -6.49 -4.24 -3.43
CA THR A 10 -5.03 -4.40 -3.37
C THR A 10 -4.42 -3.87 -4.67
N VAL A 11 -3.48 -2.94 -4.55
CA VAL A 11 -2.69 -2.47 -5.69
C VAL A 11 -1.43 -3.32 -5.79
N LEU A 12 -1.25 -3.99 -6.92
CA LEU A 12 -0.08 -4.79 -7.24
C LEU A 12 0.84 -4.00 -8.16
N THR A 13 2.03 -3.68 -7.69
CA THR A 13 3.06 -2.95 -8.43
C THR A 13 4.41 -3.66 -8.39
N GLY A 14 5.41 -3.08 -9.01
CA GLY A 14 6.77 -3.59 -9.07
C GLY A 14 7.38 -3.42 -10.45
N PHE A 15 8.69 -3.31 -10.50
CA PHE A 15 9.43 -3.01 -11.73
C PHE A 15 9.29 -4.09 -12.80
N LEU A 16 9.67 -3.77 -14.03
CA LEU A 16 9.62 -4.69 -15.16
C LEU A 16 10.39 -5.99 -14.85
N GLY A 17 9.77 -7.12 -15.17
CA GLY A 17 10.38 -8.45 -14.98
C GLY A 17 10.47 -8.93 -13.52
N ALA A 18 9.98 -8.19 -12.54
CA ALA A 18 10.03 -8.59 -11.11
C ALA A 18 9.18 -9.83 -10.80
N GLY A 19 8.11 -10.07 -11.58
CA GLY A 19 7.24 -11.25 -11.44
C GLY A 19 5.78 -10.93 -11.12
N LYS A 20 5.28 -9.72 -11.39
CA LYS A 20 3.88 -9.33 -11.16
C LYS A 20 2.89 -10.29 -11.83
N THR A 21 3.06 -10.54 -13.12
CA THR A 21 2.23 -11.49 -13.87
C THR A 21 2.30 -12.91 -13.29
N THR A 22 3.46 -13.33 -12.78
CA THR A 22 3.60 -14.63 -12.09
C THR A 22 2.77 -14.68 -10.83
N LEU A 23 2.79 -13.60 -10.02
CA LEU A 23 1.95 -13.50 -8.82
C LEU A 23 0.47 -13.48 -9.19
N LEU A 24 0.10 -12.68 -10.18
CA LEU A 24 -1.27 -12.57 -10.64
C LEU A 24 -1.82 -13.92 -11.10
N ASN A 25 -1.07 -14.65 -11.93
CA ASN A 25 -1.45 -16.00 -12.37
C ASN A 25 -1.63 -16.97 -11.19
N ARG A 26 -0.80 -16.87 -10.16
CA ARG A 26 -0.99 -17.68 -8.95
C ARG A 26 -2.30 -17.32 -8.24
N ILE A 27 -2.59 -16.04 -8.07
CA ILE A 27 -3.84 -15.59 -7.45
C ILE A 27 -5.04 -16.12 -8.24
N LEU A 28 -4.99 -16.06 -9.58
CA LEU A 28 -6.08 -16.50 -10.46
C LEU A 28 -6.23 -18.04 -10.52
N THR A 29 -5.18 -18.81 -10.24
CA THR A 29 -5.20 -20.27 -10.40
C THR A 29 -5.25 -21.06 -9.08
N GLU A 30 -4.85 -20.45 -7.97
CA GLU A 30 -4.92 -21.11 -6.67
C GLU A 30 -6.36 -21.12 -6.12
N HIS A 31 -6.81 -22.27 -5.64
CA HIS A 31 -8.12 -22.41 -5.02
C HIS A 31 -8.14 -21.78 -3.62
N HIS A 32 -8.49 -20.51 -3.52
CA HIS A 32 -8.59 -19.79 -2.24
C HIS A 32 -10.03 -19.55 -1.78
N GLY A 33 -11.03 -19.94 -2.58
CA GLY A 33 -12.45 -19.84 -2.24
C GLY A 33 -13.00 -18.42 -2.15
N ARG A 34 -12.30 -17.43 -2.74
CA ARG A 34 -12.70 -16.02 -2.79
C ARG A 34 -12.90 -15.59 -4.23
N LYS A 35 -13.76 -14.60 -4.44
CA LYS A 35 -14.04 -14.02 -5.76
C LYS A 35 -13.34 -12.68 -5.91
N TYR A 36 -12.36 -12.64 -6.79
CA TYR A 36 -11.61 -11.43 -7.10
C TYR A 36 -12.01 -10.85 -8.45
N ALA A 37 -12.10 -9.52 -8.54
CA ALA A 37 -12.03 -8.84 -9.82
C ALA A 37 -10.60 -8.35 -10.00
N VAL A 38 -10.03 -8.56 -11.17
CA VAL A 38 -8.67 -8.15 -11.50
C VAL A 38 -8.70 -7.10 -12.58
N ILE A 39 -8.09 -5.95 -12.33
CA ILE A 39 -7.94 -4.85 -13.28
C ILE A 39 -6.46 -4.79 -13.65
N VAL A 40 -6.15 -5.01 -14.92
CA VAL A 40 -4.79 -5.01 -15.43
C VAL A 40 -4.57 -3.76 -16.27
N ASN A 41 -3.48 -3.05 -15.98
CA ASN A 41 -3.03 -1.91 -16.74
C ASN A 41 -1.73 -2.29 -17.46
N GLU A 42 -1.81 -2.70 -18.70
CA GLU A 42 -0.64 -3.10 -19.48
C GLU A 42 -0.23 -2.02 -20.49
N PHE A 43 1.07 -1.73 -20.50
CA PHE A 43 1.72 -0.87 -21.48
C PHE A 43 2.30 -1.76 -22.60
N GLY A 44 1.56 -1.97 -23.69
CA GLY A 44 2.09 -2.72 -24.83
C GLY A 44 1.03 -3.20 -25.81
N GLU A 45 1.44 -3.40 -27.05
CA GLU A 45 0.61 -3.89 -28.18
C GLU A 45 0.21 -5.39 -28.07
N GLN A 46 0.64 -6.06 -27.00
CA GLN A 46 0.28 -7.46 -26.74
C GLN A 46 -0.37 -7.50 -25.34
N GLY A 47 -1.70 -7.52 -25.36
CA GLY A 47 -2.49 -7.80 -24.14
C GLY A 47 -2.03 -9.09 -23.46
N ILE A 48 -2.37 -9.27 -22.17
CA ILE A 48 -2.23 -10.57 -21.51
C ILE A 48 -2.82 -11.57 -22.49
N ASP A 49 -2.03 -12.59 -22.85
CA ASP A 49 -2.56 -13.70 -23.65
C ASP A 49 -3.87 -14.13 -22.98
N ASN A 50 -5.00 -13.83 -23.63
CA ASN A 50 -6.32 -14.26 -23.18
C ASN A 50 -6.39 -15.78 -22.98
N ASP A 51 -5.39 -16.51 -23.49
CA ASP A 51 -5.19 -17.94 -23.28
C ASP A 51 -4.69 -18.30 -21.86
N LEU A 52 -4.23 -17.32 -21.05
CA LEU A 52 -3.78 -17.55 -19.66
C LEU A 52 -4.88 -17.41 -18.60
N VAL A 53 -6.05 -16.90 -18.97
CA VAL A 53 -7.21 -16.70 -18.07
C VAL A 53 -8.31 -17.72 -18.39
N VAL A 54 -7.96 -18.96 -18.62
CA VAL A 54 -8.91 -20.04 -18.88
C VAL A 54 -9.22 -20.75 -17.57
N ASP A 55 -10.51 -20.76 -17.18
CA ASP A 55 -11.11 -21.51 -16.05
C ASP A 55 -11.05 -20.88 -14.64
N ALA A 56 -10.95 -19.55 -14.49
CA ALA A 56 -11.18 -18.93 -13.20
C ALA A 56 -12.65 -18.42 -13.09
N ASP A 57 -13.30 -18.64 -11.95
CA ASP A 57 -14.57 -17.98 -11.57
C ASP A 57 -14.39 -16.44 -11.39
N GLU A 58 -13.29 -15.89 -11.87
CA GLU A 58 -12.80 -14.53 -11.66
C GLU A 58 -12.92 -13.71 -12.96
N GLU A 59 -13.22 -12.42 -12.79
CA GLU A 59 -13.39 -11.53 -13.93
C GLU A 59 -12.15 -10.66 -14.10
N VAL A 60 -11.51 -10.73 -15.26
CA VAL A 60 -10.37 -9.90 -15.65
C VAL A 60 -10.81 -8.75 -16.53
N PHE A 61 -10.42 -7.54 -16.19
CA PHE A 61 -10.73 -6.32 -16.95
C PHE A 61 -9.43 -5.66 -17.39
N GLU A 62 -9.31 -5.42 -18.69
CA GLU A 62 -8.20 -4.67 -19.28
C GLU A 62 -8.53 -3.18 -19.36
N MET A 63 -7.56 -2.33 -19.00
CA MET A 63 -7.64 -0.88 -19.23
C MET A 63 -7.09 -0.56 -20.62
N ASN A 64 -7.83 0.21 -21.41
CA ASN A 64 -7.39 0.63 -22.73
C ASN A 64 -6.27 1.67 -22.66
N ASN A 65 -5.20 1.44 -23.43
CA ASN A 65 -4.01 2.28 -23.48
C ASN A 65 -4.30 3.67 -24.06
N GLY A 66 -4.22 4.68 -23.19
CA GLY A 66 -4.23 6.09 -23.57
C GLY A 66 -3.33 6.89 -22.63
N CYS A 67 -2.82 8.06 -23.05
CA CYS A 67 -1.85 8.92 -22.30
C CYS A 67 -1.88 8.82 -20.78
N ILE A 68 -0.72 8.56 -20.22
CA ILE A 68 -0.35 8.00 -18.92
C ILE A 68 -1.00 8.66 -17.66
N CYS A 69 -1.43 9.93 -17.68
CA CYS A 69 -1.85 10.57 -16.43
C CYS A 69 -3.36 10.74 -16.26
N CYS A 70 -4.09 11.08 -17.30
CA CYS A 70 -5.53 11.39 -17.18
C CYS A 70 -6.43 10.25 -17.63
N THR A 71 -5.98 9.42 -18.57
CA THR A 71 -6.79 8.35 -19.16
C THR A 71 -6.85 7.13 -18.24
N VAL A 72 -5.72 6.74 -17.64
CA VAL A 72 -5.64 5.58 -16.71
C VAL A 72 -6.60 5.77 -15.53
N ARG A 73 -6.61 6.95 -14.93
CA ARG A 73 -7.50 7.25 -13.81
C ARG A 73 -8.98 7.23 -14.22
N GLY A 74 -9.31 7.83 -15.37
CA GLY A 74 -10.69 7.84 -15.89
C GLY A 74 -11.19 6.45 -16.23
N ASP A 75 -10.36 5.61 -16.85
CA ASP A 75 -10.69 4.23 -17.17
C ASP A 75 -10.82 3.37 -15.90
N LEU A 76 -9.94 3.53 -14.93
CA LEU A 76 -10.04 2.86 -13.63
C LEU A 76 -11.36 3.19 -12.92
N ILE A 77 -11.72 4.48 -12.83
CA ILE A 77 -13.00 4.91 -12.24
C ILE A 77 -14.19 4.29 -12.99
N ARG A 78 -14.16 4.28 -14.32
CA ARG A 78 -15.23 3.70 -15.15
C ARG A 78 -15.38 2.19 -14.91
N ILE A 79 -14.28 1.43 -14.84
CA ILE A 79 -14.27 -0.01 -14.57
C ILE A 79 -14.77 -0.27 -13.16
N LEU A 80 -14.24 0.44 -12.15
CA LEU A 80 -14.67 0.35 -10.76
C LEU A 80 -16.19 0.65 -10.63
N GLY A 81 -16.66 1.71 -11.29
CA GLY A 81 -18.10 2.03 -11.32
C GLY A 81 -18.98 0.91 -11.92
N GLY A 82 -18.45 0.19 -12.90
CA GLY A 82 -19.08 -1.01 -13.45
C GLY A 82 -19.12 -2.18 -12.46
N LEU A 83 -17.99 -2.45 -11.81
CA LEU A 83 -17.83 -3.50 -10.80
C LEU A 83 -18.69 -3.26 -9.56
N MET A 84 -18.83 -2.02 -9.14
CA MET A 84 -19.62 -1.66 -7.94
C MET A 84 -21.11 -1.93 -8.09
N LYS A 85 -21.63 -2.18 -9.28
CA LYS A 85 -23.02 -2.65 -9.48
C LYS A 85 -23.26 -4.06 -8.94
N ARG A 86 -22.20 -4.81 -8.68
CA ARG A 86 -22.21 -6.19 -8.17
C ARG A 86 -21.14 -6.40 -7.07
N ALA A 87 -20.87 -5.35 -6.31
CA ALA A 87 -19.90 -5.36 -5.22
C ALA A 87 -20.18 -6.45 -4.18
N ASP A 88 -21.45 -6.79 -3.97
CA ASP A 88 -21.92 -7.89 -3.10
C ASP A 88 -21.49 -9.29 -3.55
N GLN A 89 -20.98 -9.43 -4.76
CA GLN A 89 -20.49 -10.69 -5.32
C GLN A 89 -18.96 -10.80 -5.29
N LEU A 90 -18.25 -9.74 -4.85
CA LEU A 90 -16.81 -9.66 -4.84
C LEU A 90 -16.25 -9.62 -3.41
N ASP A 91 -15.25 -10.45 -3.15
CA ASP A 91 -14.52 -10.42 -1.89
C ASP A 91 -13.41 -9.37 -1.89
N ALA A 92 -12.80 -9.10 -3.05
CA ALA A 92 -11.80 -8.03 -3.21
C ALA A 92 -11.57 -7.68 -4.71
N ILE A 93 -10.85 -6.58 -4.92
CA ILE A 93 -10.38 -6.14 -6.24
C ILE A 93 -8.85 -6.09 -6.21
N ILE A 94 -8.22 -6.52 -7.30
CA ILE A 94 -6.78 -6.40 -7.51
C ILE A 94 -6.56 -5.46 -8.69
N VAL A 95 -5.72 -4.45 -8.50
CA VAL A 95 -5.34 -3.52 -9.58
C VAL A 95 -3.85 -3.69 -9.84
N GLU A 96 -3.48 -4.27 -10.98
CA GLU A 96 -2.09 -4.36 -11.42
C GLU A 96 -1.67 -3.09 -12.15
N THR A 97 -0.54 -2.50 -11.76
CA THR A 97 0.09 -1.38 -12.47
C THR A 97 1.17 -1.87 -13.43
N THR A 98 1.48 -1.08 -14.46
CA THR A 98 2.63 -1.37 -15.33
C THR A 98 3.94 -1.32 -14.54
N GLY A 99 4.99 -1.98 -15.09
CA GLY A 99 6.29 -2.04 -14.42
C GLY A 99 7.05 -0.72 -14.29
N LEU A 100 6.67 0.28 -15.08
CA LEU A 100 7.24 1.64 -15.05
C LEU A 100 6.24 2.68 -14.51
N ALA A 101 5.16 2.23 -13.87
CA ALA A 101 4.18 3.15 -13.33
C ALA A 101 4.53 3.55 -11.89
N ASP A 102 4.40 4.83 -11.61
CA ASP A 102 4.19 5.34 -10.27
C ASP A 102 2.83 4.81 -9.74
N PRO A 103 2.78 4.14 -8.59
CA PRO A 103 1.53 3.64 -8.03
C PRO A 103 0.62 4.74 -7.47
N ALA A 104 1.14 5.96 -7.27
CA ALA A 104 0.42 7.05 -6.62
C ALA A 104 -0.88 7.44 -7.34
N PRO A 105 -0.94 7.62 -8.67
CA PRO A 105 -2.18 7.98 -9.36
C PRO A 105 -3.30 6.93 -9.20
N VAL A 106 -2.92 5.65 -9.16
CA VAL A 106 -3.86 4.55 -8.91
C VAL A 106 -4.36 4.61 -7.46
N ALA A 107 -3.45 4.71 -6.49
CA ALA A 107 -3.79 4.81 -5.08
C ALA A 107 -4.66 6.06 -4.78
N GLN A 108 -4.35 7.21 -5.39
CA GLN A 108 -5.11 8.45 -5.23
C GLN A 108 -6.57 8.33 -5.70
N THR A 109 -6.87 7.48 -6.66
CA THR A 109 -8.24 7.29 -7.17
C THR A 109 -9.19 6.89 -6.06
N PHE A 110 -8.74 6.09 -5.10
CA PHE A 110 -9.53 5.63 -3.96
C PHE A 110 -9.82 6.70 -2.91
N PHE A 111 -9.17 7.88 -2.98
CA PHE A 111 -9.38 9.00 -2.07
C PHE A 111 -10.15 10.15 -2.70
N VAL A 112 -10.02 10.34 -4.02
CA VAL A 112 -10.51 11.55 -4.69
C VAL A 112 -11.90 11.38 -5.29
N ASP A 113 -12.18 10.20 -5.83
CA ASP A 113 -13.48 9.90 -6.43
C ASP A 113 -14.45 9.42 -5.36
N GLN A 114 -15.52 10.20 -5.11
CA GLN A 114 -16.47 9.93 -4.04
C GLN A 114 -17.23 8.62 -4.27
N ASP A 115 -17.62 8.32 -5.51
CA ASP A 115 -18.36 7.09 -5.84
C ASP A 115 -17.50 5.84 -5.62
N VAL A 116 -16.19 5.96 -5.85
CA VAL A 116 -15.20 4.90 -5.59
C VAL A 116 -14.96 4.79 -4.09
N ALA A 117 -14.66 5.90 -3.40
CA ALA A 117 -14.34 5.95 -1.98
C ALA A 117 -15.50 5.44 -1.10
N ASP A 118 -16.75 5.69 -1.49
CA ASP A 118 -17.93 5.22 -0.73
C ASP A 118 -18.10 3.69 -0.78
N ARG A 119 -17.56 3.01 -1.79
CA ARG A 119 -17.80 1.59 -2.05
C ARG A 119 -16.56 0.71 -1.97
N THR A 120 -15.38 1.30 -2.07
CA THR A 120 -14.10 0.59 -2.02
C THR A 120 -13.20 1.20 -0.96
N LYS A 121 -12.24 0.42 -0.49
CA LYS A 121 -11.14 0.90 0.37
C LYS A 121 -9.82 0.35 -0.13
N LEU A 122 -8.78 1.18 -0.12
CA LEU A 122 -7.42 0.70 -0.36
C LEU A 122 -7.01 -0.21 0.81
N ASP A 123 -6.80 -1.49 0.50
CA ASP A 123 -6.42 -2.52 1.47
C ASP A 123 -4.90 -2.54 1.69
N ALA A 124 -4.15 -2.61 0.61
CA ALA A 124 -2.69 -2.63 0.62
C ALA A 124 -2.09 -2.29 -0.74
N ILE A 125 -0.84 -1.85 -0.72
CA ILE A 125 0.03 -1.79 -1.90
C ILE A 125 1.08 -2.88 -1.76
N VAL A 126 1.09 -3.83 -2.69
CA VAL A 126 2.01 -4.96 -2.75
C VAL A 126 2.99 -4.74 -3.88
N THR A 127 4.27 -4.63 -3.56
CA THR A 127 5.33 -4.42 -4.54
C THR A 127 6.12 -5.71 -4.74
N VAL A 128 6.16 -6.21 -5.98
CA VAL A 128 7.06 -7.31 -6.34
C VAL A 128 8.41 -6.75 -6.73
N ALA A 129 9.46 -7.13 -5.99
CA ALA A 129 10.83 -6.67 -6.21
C ALA A 129 11.73 -7.84 -6.63
N ASP A 130 12.58 -7.62 -7.62
CA ASP A 130 13.56 -8.58 -8.11
C ASP A 130 14.84 -8.50 -7.27
N ALA A 131 15.12 -9.55 -6.47
CA ALA A 131 16.29 -9.57 -5.60
C ALA A 131 17.62 -9.44 -6.35
N VAL A 132 17.67 -9.83 -7.62
CA VAL A 132 18.89 -9.77 -8.46
C VAL A 132 19.15 -8.35 -8.94
N HIS A 133 18.09 -7.64 -9.37
CA HIS A 133 18.23 -6.38 -10.10
C HIS A 133 17.84 -5.14 -9.29
N LEU A 134 17.19 -5.29 -8.13
CA LEU A 134 16.66 -4.15 -7.36
C LEU A 134 17.73 -3.10 -7.05
N ASN A 135 18.94 -3.51 -6.66
CA ASN A 135 20.02 -2.57 -6.30
C ASN A 135 20.43 -1.66 -7.48
N SER A 136 20.44 -2.17 -8.70
CA SER A 136 20.72 -1.34 -9.89
C SER A 136 19.50 -0.48 -10.25
N GLN A 137 18.30 -1.03 -10.14
CA GLN A 137 17.07 -0.31 -10.44
C GLN A 137 16.87 0.91 -9.52
N LEU A 138 17.13 0.76 -8.22
CA LEU A 138 17.05 1.86 -7.24
C LEU A 138 18.07 2.99 -7.47
N GLY A 139 19.14 2.76 -8.24
CA GLY A 139 20.11 3.80 -8.59
C GLY A 139 19.86 4.47 -9.94
N GLU A 140 18.97 3.90 -10.76
CA GLU A 140 18.79 4.29 -12.16
C GLU A 140 17.35 4.74 -12.47
N HIS A 141 16.36 4.32 -11.66
CA HIS A 141 14.94 4.49 -11.93
C HIS A 141 14.19 4.97 -10.69
N HIS A 142 13.69 6.19 -10.76
CA HIS A 142 12.90 6.81 -9.69
C HIS A 142 11.61 6.02 -9.40
N GLU A 143 10.99 5.45 -10.42
CA GLU A 143 9.79 4.62 -10.29
C GLU A 143 10.02 3.38 -9.40
N ALA A 144 11.24 2.81 -9.44
CA ALA A 144 11.58 1.68 -8.57
C ALA A 144 11.64 2.09 -7.09
N GLU A 145 12.14 3.29 -6.81
CA GLU A 145 12.17 3.85 -5.45
C GLU A 145 10.77 4.17 -4.94
N GLU A 146 9.93 4.81 -5.77
CA GLU A 146 8.53 5.09 -5.46
C GLU A 146 7.75 3.81 -5.17
N GLN A 147 7.90 2.77 -6.00
CA GLN A 147 7.23 1.48 -5.80
C GLN A 147 7.60 0.84 -4.45
N ILE A 148 8.85 0.99 -3.99
CA ILE A 148 9.26 0.53 -2.66
C ILE A 148 8.72 1.45 -1.56
N ALA A 149 8.76 2.77 -1.76
CA ALA A 149 8.26 3.74 -0.78
C ALA A 149 6.76 3.59 -0.52
N PHE A 150 5.98 3.27 -1.55
CA PHE A 150 4.53 3.06 -1.43
C PHE A 150 4.15 1.69 -0.84
N ALA A 151 5.06 0.71 -0.80
CA ALA A 151 4.76 -0.66 -0.43
C ALA A 151 4.30 -0.80 1.03
N ASP A 152 3.23 -1.55 1.26
CA ASP A 152 2.91 -2.16 2.57
C ASP A 152 3.61 -3.50 2.71
N VAL A 153 3.69 -4.24 1.59
CA VAL A 153 4.39 -5.51 1.49
C VAL A 153 5.31 -5.48 0.29
N VAL A 154 6.56 -5.84 0.49
CA VAL A 154 7.53 -6.11 -0.58
C VAL A 154 7.72 -7.61 -0.71
N LEU A 155 7.26 -8.17 -1.82
CA LEU A 155 7.58 -9.53 -2.24
C LEU A 155 8.96 -9.52 -2.88
N LEU A 156 9.99 -9.81 -2.09
CA LEU A 156 11.35 -9.94 -2.59
C LEU A 156 11.48 -11.29 -3.30
N ASN A 157 11.32 -11.25 -4.61
CA ASN A 157 11.25 -12.42 -5.49
C ASN A 157 12.62 -12.79 -6.06
N LYS A 158 12.76 -14.02 -6.55
CA LYS A 158 13.98 -14.60 -7.13
C LYS A 158 15.13 -14.69 -6.14
N VAL A 159 14.82 -14.90 -4.86
CA VAL A 159 15.84 -15.01 -3.79
C VAL A 159 16.76 -16.22 -3.96
N ASP A 160 16.32 -17.21 -4.72
CA ASP A 160 17.10 -18.39 -5.11
C ASP A 160 18.29 -18.08 -6.05
N LEU A 161 18.30 -16.89 -6.65
CA LEU A 161 19.36 -16.44 -7.57
C LEU A 161 20.38 -15.52 -6.91
N VAL A 162 20.26 -15.24 -5.62
CA VAL A 162 21.12 -14.29 -4.88
C VAL A 162 21.66 -14.99 -3.62
N ASP A 163 22.93 -14.78 -3.34
CA ASP A 163 23.54 -15.26 -2.10
C ASP A 163 23.03 -14.50 -0.85
N GLU A 164 23.30 -15.05 0.33
CA GLU A 164 22.80 -14.48 1.59
C GLU A 164 23.28 -13.03 1.83
N LYS A 165 24.53 -12.72 1.47
CA LYS A 165 25.09 -11.38 1.61
C LYS A 165 24.40 -10.38 0.68
N GLY A 166 24.12 -10.79 -0.55
CA GLY A 166 23.34 -10.00 -1.51
C GLY A 166 21.92 -9.74 -1.03
N LEU A 167 21.26 -10.77 -0.48
CA LEU A 167 19.93 -10.63 0.07
C LEU A 167 19.85 -9.67 1.25
N GLU A 168 20.81 -9.73 2.18
CA GLU A 168 20.84 -8.79 3.30
C GLU A 168 21.12 -7.35 2.84
N ASN A 169 21.95 -7.15 1.82
CA ASN A 169 22.17 -5.82 1.23
C ASN A 169 20.88 -5.27 0.60
N VAL A 170 20.18 -6.08 -0.22
CA VAL A 170 18.91 -5.67 -0.83
C VAL A 170 17.86 -5.33 0.24
N LYS A 171 17.74 -6.16 1.28
CA LYS A 171 16.80 -5.91 2.39
C LYS A 171 17.14 -4.62 3.14
N ALA A 172 18.42 -4.39 3.43
CA ALA A 172 18.85 -3.15 4.08
C ALA A 172 18.48 -1.92 3.25
N ARG A 173 18.65 -1.99 1.92
CA ARG A 173 18.29 -0.90 1.04
C ARG A 173 16.78 -0.67 0.95
N ILE A 174 15.97 -1.72 0.90
CA ILE A 174 14.51 -1.60 1.00
C ILE A 174 14.13 -0.91 2.32
N LYS A 175 14.71 -1.36 3.45
CA LYS A 175 14.41 -0.81 4.77
C LYS A 175 14.87 0.64 4.95
N LYS A 176 15.90 1.06 4.24
CA LYS A 176 16.32 2.46 4.21
C LYS A 176 15.27 3.37 3.54
N ILE A 177 14.65 2.93 2.44
CA ILE A 177 13.60 3.67 1.74
C ILE A 177 12.28 3.56 2.49
N ASN A 178 11.90 2.34 2.91
CA ASN A 178 10.64 2.06 3.58
C ASN A 178 10.86 1.09 4.75
N PRO A 179 11.16 1.61 5.96
CA PRO A 179 11.39 0.78 7.15
C PRO A 179 10.14 -0.03 7.54
N TYR A 180 8.94 0.43 7.17
CA TYR A 180 7.66 -0.14 7.57
C TYR A 180 7.12 -1.20 6.63
N ALA A 181 7.67 -1.38 5.44
CA ALA A 181 7.24 -2.43 4.52
C ALA A 181 7.56 -3.82 5.08
N LYS A 182 6.57 -4.72 5.13
CA LYS A 182 6.82 -6.13 5.40
C LYS A 182 7.55 -6.76 4.21
N ILE A 183 8.73 -7.34 4.43
CA ILE A 183 9.49 -8.02 3.37
C ILE A 183 9.23 -9.53 3.45
N ILE A 184 8.72 -10.11 2.37
CA ILE A 184 8.49 -11.55 2.22
C ILE A 184 9.43 -12.08 1.14
N LYS A 185 10.35 -12.98 1.50
CA LYS A 185 11.27 -13.62 0.56
C LYS A 185 10.54 -14.72 -0.22
N THR A 186 10.66 -14.70 -1.55
CA THR A 186 9.97 -15.66 -2.41
C THR A 186 10.82 -16.13 -3.60
N THR A 187 10.50 -17.34 -4.06
CA THR A 187 10.91 -17.86 -5.36
C THR A 187 9.66 -18.08 -6.19
N ARG A 188 9.62 -17.53 -7.42
CA ARG A 188 8.44 -17.57 -8.31
C ARG A 188 7.17 -17.03 -7.63
N CYS A 189 7.31 -16.01 -6.80
CA CYS A 189 6.24 -15.39 -6.03
C CYS A 189 5.47 -16.37 -5.13
N ALA A 190 6.09 -17.45 -4.69
CA ALA A 190 5.47 -18.48 -3.83
C ALA A 190 5.38 -17.99 -2.38
N ALA A 191 4.43 -17.11 -2.10
CA ALA A 191 4.07 -16.67 -0.75
C ALA A 191 2.62 -17.07 -0.44
N PRO A 192 2.25 -17.26 0.83
CA PRO A 192 0.85 -17.45 1.23
C PRO A 192 -0.01 -16.25 0.80
N LEU A 193 -1.15 -16.51 0.15
CA LEU A 193 -1.99 -15.43 -0.40
C LEU A 193 -2.61 -14.57 0.71
N ASP A 194 -2.86 -15.10 1.88
CA ASP A 194 -3.33 -14.39 3.08
C ASP A 194 -2.28 -13.43 3.67
N GLU A 195 -1.02 -13.55 3.26
CA GLU A 195 0.05 -12.60 3.58
C GLU A 195 0.17 -11.46 2.57
N ILE A 196 -0.61 -11.50 1.49
CA ILE A 196 -0.55 -10.57 0.36
C ILE A 196 -1.89 -9.87 0.15
N LEU A 197 -3.01 -10.55 0.38
CA LEU A 197 -4.36 -10.08 0.09
C LEU A 197 -5.21 -10.00 1.36
N GLY A 198 -6.09 -9.00 1.45
CA GLY A 198 -6.95 -8.79 2.59
C GLY A 198 -6.17 -8.41 3.85
N LEU A 199 -5.13 -7.61 3.68
CA LEU A 199 -4.17 -7.32 4.73
C LEU A 199 -4.72 -6.37 5.77
N ASN A 200 -5.71 -5.54 5.43
CA ASN A 200 -6.10 -4.41 6.25
C ASN A 200 -4.86 -3.66 6.78
N ALA A 201 -3.96 -3.29 5.85
CA ALA A 201 -2.62 -2.76 6.17
C ALA A 201 -2.64 -1.50 7.05
N PHE A 202 -3.82 -0.96 7.29
CA PHE A 202 -4.11 0.20 8.15
C PHE A 202 -4.77 -0.17 9.49
N SER A 203 -4.91 -1.47 9.83
CA SER A 203 -5.34 -1.84 11.17
C SER A 203 -4.19 -1.74 12.16
N LEU A 204 -4.42 -1.12 13.34
CA LEU A 204 -3.40 -1.03 14.40
C LEU A 204 -2.83 -2.40 14.74
N LYS A 205 -3.70 -3.43 14.83
CA LYS A 205 -3.28 -4.80 15.09
C LYS A 205 -2.23 -5.26 14.09
N ARG A 206 -2.44 -4.98 12.81
CA ARG A 206 -1.51 -5.39 11.73
C ARG A 206 -0.21 -4.60 11.77
N VAL A 207 -0.28 -3.29 12.01
CA VAL A 207 0.92 -2.44 12.14
C VAL A 207 1.80 -2.95 13.28
N LEU A 208 1.22 -3.28 14.43
CA LEU A 208 1.95 -3.79 15.60
C LEU A 208 2.41 -5.25 15.45
N GLU A 209 1.73 -6.07 14.63
CA GLU A 209 2.22 -7.41 14.27
C GLU A 209 3.48 -7.35 13.41
N VAL A 210 3.57 -6.35 12.53
CA VAL A 210 4.72 -6.13 11.63
C VAL A 210 5.86 -5.42 12.36
N GLU A 211 5.53 -4.47 13.22
CA GLU A 211 6.45 -3.69 14.04
C GLU A 211 5.92 -3.56 15.47
N PRO A 212 6.28 -4.49 16.36
CA PRO A 212 5.91 -4.40 17.77
C PRO A 212 6.38 -3.09 18.41
N ASP A 213 7.51 -2.58 17.98
CA ASP A 213 8.16 -1.38 18.50
C ASP A 213 7.74 -0.08 17.76
N PHE A 214 6.72 -0.14 16.88
CA PHE A 214 6.23 1.02 16.11
C PHE A 214 5.88 2.23 16.99
N LEU A 215 5.47 1.98 18.23
CA LEU A 215 5.13 3.03 19.19
C LEU A 215 6.34 3.48 20.03
N GLU A 216 7.48 2.81 19.93
CA GLU A 216 8.67 3.03 20.79
C GLU A 216 9.91 3.53 20.02
N SER A 217 9.90 3.53 18.69
CA SER A 217 11.10 3.78 17.90
C SER A 217 11.17 5.19 17.33
N ASP A 218 12.18 5.92 17.78
CA ASP A 218 12.74 7.10 17.10
C ASP A 218 13.86 6.61 16.18
N HIS A 219 13.63 6.57 14.87
CA HIS A 219 14.66 6.19 13.91
C HIS A 219 15.20 7.42 13.20
N ASP A 220 16.38 7.85 13.65
CA ASP A 220 17.22 8.81 12.94
C ASP A 220 17.95 8.06 11.79
N HIS A 221 17.70 8.44 10.55
CA HIS A 221 18.34 7.84 9.38
C HIS A 221 19.24 8.83 8.65
N ASP A 222 20.49 8.42 8.41
CA ASP A 222 21.48 9.15 7.61
C ASP A 222 21.04 9.20 6.13
N HIS A 223 21.13 10.38 5.52
CA HIS A 223 20.59 10.70 4.21
C HIS A 223 21.63 10.58 3.09
N ASP A 224 21.42 9.63 2.17
CA ASP A 224 22.16 9.54 0.90
C ASP A 224 21.29 9.04 -0.29
N ASP A 225 19.97 8.82 -0.09
CA ASP A 225 19.03 8.41 -1.12
C ASP A 225 17.98 9.53 -1.35
N ASP A 226 17.44 9.61 -2.56
CA ASP A 226 16.45 10.62 -2.96
C ASP A 226 15.12 10.48 -2.19
N VAL A 227 14.80 9.28 -1.68
CA VAL A 227 13.60 9.00 -0.89
C VAL A 227 13.98 8.55 0.52
N THR A 228 13.39 9.18 1.52
CA THR A 228 13.62 8.89 2.94
C THR A 228 12.30 8.74 3.69
N SER A 229 12.34 8.10 4.84
CA SER A 229 11.19 7.93 5.74
C SER A 229 11.41 8.70 7.04
N ILE A 230 10.37 9.39 7.50
CA ILE A 230 10.37 10.12 8.78
C ILE A 230 9.21 9.60 9.62
N SER A 231 9.47 9.29 10.88
CA SER A 231 8.43 8.88 11.84
C SER A 231 8.35 9.84 13.03
N PHE A 232 7.15 9.97 13.59
CA PHE A 232 6.89 10.78 14.77
C PHE A 232 6.07 9.96 15.76
N VAL A 233 6.50 9.95 17.00
CA VAL A 233 5.76 9.34 18.12
C VAL A 233 5.41 10.43 19.13
N SER A 234 4.17 10.44 19.61
CA SER A 234 3.72 11.33 20.69
C SER A 234 3.21 10.52 21.86
N GLU A 235 3.82 10.69 23.02
CA GLU A 235 3.40 10.05 24.28
C GLU A 235 2.10 10.65 24.83
N THR A 236 1.73 11.85 24.38
CA THR A 236 0.52 12.54 24.84
C THR A 236 -0.52 12.61 23.72
N PRO A 237 -1.83 12.55 24.07
CA PRO A 237 -2.89 12.75 23.10
C PRO A 237 -2.77 14.10 22.38
N LEU A 238 -3.03 14.09 21.09
CA LEU A 238 -2.95 15.26 20.23
C LEU A 238 -4.22 16.11 20.35
N ASN A 239 -4.05 17.43 20.25
CA ASN A 239 -5.18 18.30 20.00
C ASN A 239 -5.58 18.24 18.52
N LYS A 240 -6.83 17.87 18.25
CA LYS A 240 -7.33 17.63 16.88
C LYS A 240 -7.16 18.85 15.98
N ASP A 241 -7.56 20.04 16.43
CA ASP A 241 -7.55 21.27 15.62
C ASP A 241 -6.11 21.71 15.30
N LYS A 242 -5.21 21.60 16.30
CA LYS A 242 -3.79 21.90 16.09
C LYS A 242 -3.15 20.91 15.12
N PHE A 243 -3.43 19.62 15.25
CA PHE A 243 -2.93 18.62 14.34
C PHE A 243 -3.42 18.86 12.91
N GLN A 244 -4.71 19.09 12.72
CA GLN A 244 -5.28 19.37 11.40
C GLN A 244 -4.67 20.62 10.76
N THR A 245 -4.46 21.67 11.55
CA THR A 245 -3.83 22.92 11.06
C THR A 245 -2.36 22.67 10.68
N TRP A 246 -1.60 22.00 11.54
CA TRP A 246 -0.19 21.69 11.29
C TRP A 246 -0.02 20.77 10.08
N PHE A 247 -0.78 19.67 10.04
CA PHE A 247 -0.68 18.69 8.97
C PHE A 247 -1.19 19.26 7.64
N GLY A 248 -2.26 20.06 7.67
CA GLY A 248 -2.75 20.76 6.50
C GLY A 248 -1.70 21.73 5.91
N ASN A 249 -0.99 22.47 6.76
CA ASN A 249 0.12 23.34 6.32
C ASN A 249 1.28 22.50 5.76
N LEU A 250 1.62 21.38 6.38
CA LEU A 250 2.65 20.47 5.88
C LEU A 250 2.30 19.96 4.48
N LEU A 251 1.06 19.48 4.27
CA LEU A 251 0.61 19.03 2.96
C LEU A 251 0.58 20.15 1.92
N GLN A 252 0.18 21.37 2.29
CA GLN A 252 0.19 22.52 1.36
C GLN A 252 1.59 22.89 0.93
N THR A 253 2.59 22.75 1.80
CA THR A 253 3.97 23.18 1.55
C THR A 253 4.81 22.09 0.89
N HIS A 254 4.63 20.84 1.32
CA HIS A 254 5.48 19.70 0.95
C HIS A 254 4.69 18.48 0.45
N GLY A 255 3.38 18.60 0.26
CA GLY A 255 2.54 17.44 -0.04
C GLY A 255 2.88 16.75 -1.36
N GLN A 256 3.50 17.44 -2.32
CA GLN A 256 3.99 16.80 -3.56
C GLN A 256 5.24 15.95 -3.32
N ASP A 257 6.06 16.33 -2.35
CA ASP A 257 7.29 15.62 -1.99
C ASP A 257 7.00 14.46 -1.02
N ILE A 258 5.86 14.46 -0.33
CA ILE A 258 5.44 13.39 0.55
C ILE A 258 4.77 12.29 -0.27
N LEU A 259 5.52 11.25 -0.62
CA LEU A 259 4.99 10.13 -1.41
C LEU A 259 3.84 9.45 -0.68
N ARG A 260 4.05 9.09 0.58
CA ARG A 260 3.04 8.41 1.40
C ARG A 260 3.10 8.87 2.85
N SER A 261 1.94 8.99 3.46
CA SER A 261 1.79 9.19 4.91
C SER A 261 0.80 8.18 5.50
N LYS A 262 1.10 7.66 6.68
CA LYS A 262 0.19 6.80 7.43
C LYS A 262 0.45 6.92 8.91
N GLY A 263 -0.57 6.70 9.72
CA GLY A 263 -0.39 6.74 11.15
C GLY A 263 -1.66 6.47 11.93
N ILE A 264 -1.47 6.40 13.24
CA ILE A 264 -2.53 6.22 14.21
C ILE A 264 -2.50 7.40 15.16
N LEU A 265 -3.61 8.11 15.24
CA LEU A 265 -3.74 9.33 16.04
C LEU A 265 -4.57 9.08 17.28
N ASN A 266 -4.07 9.53 18.42
CA ASN A 266 -4.80 9.63 19.67
C ASN A 266 -5.17 11.09 19.89
N PHE A 267 -6.46 11.43 19.81
CA PHE A 267 -6.95 12.78 20.10
C PHE A 267 -7.46 12.89 21.54
N ALA A 268 -7.07 13.96 22.23
CA ALA A 268 -7.38 14.16 23.66
C ALA A 268 -8.88 14.13 24.01
N GLU A 269 -9.73 14.50 23.06
CA GLU A 269 -11.18 14.61 23.25
C GLU A 269 -11.97 13.38 22.78
N LYS A 270 -11.28 12.33 22.32
CA LYS A 270 -11.89 11.14 21.73
C LYS A 270 -11.35 9.87 22.36
N ASP A 271 -12.26 8.97 22.71
CA ASP A 271 -11.88 7.63 23.18
C ASP A 271 -11.56 6.65 22.05
N GLU A 272 -11.69 7.12 20.81
CA GLU A 272 -11.43 6.37 19.59
C GLU A 272 -10.06 6.70 19.04
N ARG A 273 -9.40 5.68 18.52
CA ARG A 273 -8.21 5.86 17.70
C ARG A 273 -8.63 6.29 16.29
N TYR A 274 -7.85 7.15 15.68
CA TYR A 274 -8.01 7.56 14.29
C TYR A 274 -6.86 6.99 13.48
N VAL A 275 -7.18 6.27 12.41
CA VAL A 275 -6.19 5.82 11.45
C VAL A 275 -6.26 6.76 10.26
N PHE A 276 -5.10 7.26 9.84
CA PHE A 276 -4.99 8.05 8.63
C PHE A 276 -4.02 7.42 7.64
N GLN A 277 -4.30 7.66 6.38
CA GLN A 277 -3.43 7.32 5.27
C GLN A 277 -3.49 8.44 4.25
N GLY A 278 -2.38 8.67 3.57
CA GLY A 278 -2.29 9.69 2.54
C GLY A 278 -1.36 9.28 1.42
N VAL A 279 -1.63 9.84 0.26
CA VAL A 279 -0.81 9.74 -0.95
C VAL A 279 -0.64 11.14 -1.48
N HIS A 280 0.57 11.66 -1.40
CA HIS A 280 0.88 13.07 -1.66
C HIS A 280 0.00 14.02 -0.84
N MET A 281 -0.70 14.93 -1.49
CA MET A 281 -1.57 15.92 -0.84
C MET A 281 -2.91 15.36 -0.36
N LEU A 282 -3.24 14.11 -0.71
CA LEU A 282 -4.52 13.49 -0.40
C LEU A 282 -4.42 12.66 0.87
N MET A 283 -5.37 12.83 1.77
CA MET A 283 -5.43 12.08 3.02
C MET A 283 -6.86 11.67 3.33
N ASP A 284 -7.00 10.44 3.78
CA ASP A 284 -8.20 9.94 4.44
C ASP A 284 -7.91 9.64 5.90
N ALA A 285 -8.87 9.93 6.79
CA ALA A 285 -8.76 9.65 8.21
C ALA A 285 -10.11 9.22 8.77
N SER A 286 -10.16 8.02 9.31
CA SER A 286 -11.39 7.43 9.84
C SER A 286 -11.21 6.90 11.26
N PRO A 287 -12.28 6.94 12.11
CA PRO A 287 -12.25 6.32 13.41
C PRO A 287 -12.25 4.78 13.26
N MET A 288 -11.40 4.11 14.04
CA MET A 288 -11.28 2.64 14.04
C MET A 288 -11.59 2.02 15.41
N GLY A 289 -12.53 2.61 16.13
CA GLY A 289 -12.97 2.11 17.43
C GLY A 289 -11.99 2.38 18.58
N PRO A 290 -12.31 1.86 19.78
CA PRO A 290 -11.57 2.18 21.01
C PRO A 290 -10.15 1.62 20.99
N TRP A 291 -9.28 2.19 21.80
CA TRP A 291 -7.96 1.68 22.05
C TRP A 291 -8.02 0.29 22.69
N PRO A 292 -7.22 -0.69 22.25
CA PRO A 292 -7.12 -1.98 22.93
C PRO A 292 -6.68 -1.81 24.39
N VAL A 293 -7.19 -2.66 25.28
CA VAL A 293 -6.88 -2.59 26.74
C VAL A 293 -5.39 -2.70 27.02
N SER A 294 -4.64 -3.44 26.21
CA SER A 294 -3.18 -3.57 26.29
C SER A 294 -2.42 -2.25 26.06
N TYR A 295 -3.04 -1.24 25.47
CA TYR A 295 -2.44 0.07 25.20
C TYR A 295 -3.03 1.21 26.04
N THR A 296 -3.96 0.93 26.94
CA THR A 296 -4.54 1.94 27.84
C THR A 296 -3.52 2.48 28.85
N HIS A 297 -2.46 1.76 29.15
CA HIS A 297 -1.36 2.22 30.01
C HIS A 297 -0.47 3.29 29.34
N LEU A 298 -0.39 3.34 28.01
CA LEU A 298 0.30 4.41 27.29
C LEU A 298 -0.42 5.77 27.41
N ARG A 299 -1.68 5.78 27.84
CA ARG A 299 -2.44 6.99 28.21
C ARG A 299 -2.04 7.59 29.56
N ALA A 300 -1.36 6.84 30.42
CA ALA A 300 -1.21 7.17 31.85
C ALA A 300 0.18 7.61 32.29
N HIS A 301 1.19 7.58 31.41
CA HIS A 301 2.52 8.06 31.77
C HIS A 301 2.70 9.52 31.36
N GLU A 302 2.55 10.41 32.35
CA GLU A 302 3.11 11.76 32.30
C GLU A 302 4.64 11.64 32.33
N THR A 303 5.30 11.80 31.20
CA THR A 303 6.71 12.16 31.17
C THR A 303 6.84 13.62 30.74
N ARG A 304 7.34 14.44 31.64
CA ARG A 304 7.70 15.83 31.39
C ARG A 304 8.94 15.84 30.51
N GLY A 305 8.77 16.18 29.23
CA GLY A 305 9.84 16.59 28.34
C GLY A 305 9.61 18.02 27.89
N ASN A 306 10.55 18.92 28.21
CA ASN A 306 10.55 20.29 27.74
C ASN A 306 10.79 20.32 26.22
N LEU A 307 9.91 21.00 25.51
CA LEU A 307 10.20 21.60 24.20
C LEU A 307 10.77 22.99 24.42
#